data_b0ef57a93bf2ac552c0a02a14e0cef78
#
_entry.id   b0ef57a93bf2ac552c0a02a14e0cef78
#
_cell.length_a   1.000
_cell.length_b   1.000
_cell.length_c   1.000
_cell.angle_alpha   90.00
_cell.angle_beta   90.00
_cell.angle_gamma   90.00
#
_symmetry.space_group_name_H-M   'P 1'
#
loop_
_entity.id
_entity.type
_entity.pdbx_description
1 polymer ?
#
loop_
_entity_poly.entity_id
_entity_poly.type
_entity_poly.pdbx_seq_one_letter_code
_entity_poly.pdbx_strand_id
1 'polypeptide(L)'
;HNHLVDIHPTYEYYMPVNDDMKFINKCWDILLINAINERGDGWGISYGRDTDGKEFFPQFPTFSVVSRNIINTIGYLYPRELKMLFGDTFLLDIGRAIGKLFYVPSVVIYHKQPVHLDTYDRKSEQFYNSERDAYARYIDNNLEKDVEKLLEAISLQGAVRE
;
A
#
# COMPACT_ATOMS: atom_id res chain seq x y z
N HIS A 1 8.96 -4.07 7.08
CA HIS A 1 7.81 -3.14 7.19
C HIS A 1 6.89 -3.52 8.35
N ASN A 2 6.45 -4.76 8.45
CA ASN A 2 5.58 -5.22 9.56
C ASN A 2 6.19 -4.96 10.94
N HIS A 3 7.50 -5.17 11.10
CA HIS A 3 8.21 -4.88 12.36
C HIS A 3 8.05 -3.42 12.81
N LEU A 4 8.02 -2.44 11.90
CA LEU A 4 7.79 -1.04 12.25
C LEU A 4 6.38 -0.81 12.78
N VAL A 5 5.40 -1.52 12.26
CA VAL A 5 4.02 -1.50 12.79
C VAL A 5 3.97 -2.09 14.20
N ASP A 6 4.67 -3.20 14.42
CA ASP A 6 4.72 -3.89 15.72
C ASP A 6 5.32 -3.01 16.82
N ILE A 7 6.39 -2.24 16.53
CA ILE A 7 7.04 -1.35 17.51
C ILE A 7 6.38 0.03 17.67
N HIS A 8 5.50 0.41 16.72
CA HIS A 8 4.75 1.67 16.77
C HIS A 8 3.23 1.44 16.62
N PRO A 9 2.60 0.61 17.47
CA PRO A 9 1.21 0.19 17.29
C PRO A 9 0.17 1.30 17.51
N THR A 10 0.60 2.47 18.00
CA THR A 10 -0.29 3.60 18.30
C THR A 10 -0.46 4.59 17.15
N TYR A 11 0.35 4.48 16.10
CA TYR A 11 0.20 5.34 14.94
C TYR A 11 -1.05 4.99 14.15
N GLU A 12 -1.75 6.00 13.63
CA GLU A 12 -3.01 5.81 12.90
C GLU A 12 -2.79 5.52 11.42
N TYR A 13 -1.62 5.92 10.89
CA TYR A 13 -1.27 5.77 9.49
C TYR A 13 0.16 5.30 9.34
N TYR A 14 0.39 4.47 8.35
CA TYR A 14 1.70 3.96 7.99
C TYR A 14 1.95 4.17 6.51
N MET A 15 3.16 4.57 6.18
CA MET A 15 3.60 4.72 4.80
C MET A 15 4.99 4.10 4.63
N PRO A 16 5.10 2.98 3.93
CA PRO A 16 6.39 2.47 3.51
C PRO A 16 7.01 3.40 2.48
N VAL A 17 8.26 3.74 2.70
CA VAL A 17 9.01 4.63 1.80
C VAL A 17 10.36 4.03 1.46
N ASN A 18 10.87 4.34 0.28
CA ASN A 18 12.21 4.01 -0.18
C ASN A 18 13.12 5.24 -0.06
N ASP A 19 14.43 5.03 -0.12
CA ASP A 19 15.45 6.09 -0.05
C ASP A 19 15.67 6.83 -1.38
N ASP A 20 15.07 6.36 -2.47
CA ASP A 20 15.16 6.92 -3.83
C ASP A 20 13.94 7.78 -4.22
N MET A 21 13.10 8.15 -3.25
CA MET A 21 11.91 8.97 -3.45
C MET A 21 12.02 10.36 -2.83
N LYS A 22 11.28 11.32 -3.42
CA LYS A 22 11.16 12.68 -2.89
C LYS A 22 9.74 13.19 -3.05
N PHE A 23 9.14 13.67 -1.97
CA PHE A 23 7.88 14.41 -2.03
C PHE A 23 8.12 15.82 -2.59
N ILE A 24 7.38 16.19 -3.61
CA ILE A 24 7.49 17.49 -4.27
C ILE A 24 6.61 18.54 -3.57
N ASN A 25 5.44 18.13 -3.10
CA ASN A 25 4.49 19.03 -2.45
C ASN A 25 4.76 19.14 -0.95
N LYS A 26 4.52 20.33 -0.40
CA LYS A 26 4.34 20.50 1.05
C LYS A 26 3.00 19.92 1.47
N CYS A 27 2.90 19.47 2.71
CA CYS A 27 1.67 18.91 3.32
C CYS A 27 1.12 17.67 2.55
N TRP A 28 1.99 16.96 1.86
CA TRP A 28 1.62 15.74 1.11
C TRP A 28 0.97 14.68 2.03
N ASP A 29 1.48 14.56 3.24
CA ASP A 29 0.99 13.68 4.30
C ASP A 29 -0.45 14.02 4.70
N ILE A 30 -0.74 15.30 4.95
CA ILE A 30 -2.08 15.79 5.28
C ILE A 30 -3.05 15.48 4.13
N LEU A 31 -2.66 15.71 2.88
CA LEU A 31 -3.51 15.45 1.72
C LEU A 31 -3.86 13.97 1.57
N LEU A 32 -2.89 13.08 1.80
CA LEU A 32 -3.12 11.64 1.75
C LEU A 32 -3.99 11.16 2.91
N ILE A 33 -3.72 11.62 4.14
CA ILE A 33 -4.51 11.28 5.33
C ILE A 33 -5.95 11.79 5.20
N ASN A 34 -6.15 13.02 4.74
CA ASN A 34 -7.48 13.57 4.54
C ASN A 34 -8.29 12.76 3.54
N ALA A 35 -7.67 12.28 2.46
CA ALA A 35 -8.36 11.42 1.50
C ALA A 35 -8.92 10.13 2.15
N ILE A 36 -8.20 9.55 3.10
CA ILE A 36 -8.67 8.39 3.86
C ILE A 36 -9.81 8.79 4.81
N ASN A 37 -9.67 9.90 5.53
CA ASN A 37 -10.66 10.32 6.52
C ASN A 37 -11.97 10.77 5.88
N GLU A 38 -11.90 11.63 4.86
CA GLU A 38 -13.07 12.23 4.23
C GLU A 38 -13.83 11.26 3.30
N ARG A 39 -13.10 10.37 2.63
CA ARG A 39 -13.68 9.46 1.61
C ARG A 39 -13.81 8.03 2.13
N GLY A 40 -13.05 7.67 3.14
CA GLY A 40 -12.93 6.31 3.66
C GLY A 40 -13.40 6.14 5.10
N ASP A 41 -13.71 7.25 5.78
CA ASP A 41 -14.17 7.20 7.18
C ASP A 41 -13.12 6.61 8.14
N GLY A 42 -11.85 6.90 7.87
CA GLY A 42 -10.69 6.34 8.56
C GLY A 42 -10.27 4.95 8.07
N TRP A 43 -10.92 4.42 7.03
CA TRP A 43 -10.53 3.19 6.36
C TRP A 43 -10.00 3.50 4.97
N GLY A 44 -8.80 3.08 4.65
CA GLY A 44 -8.35 3.21 3.29
C GLY A 44 -6.86 3.17 3.08
N ILE A 45 -6.56 3.19 1.80
CA ILE A 45 -5.22 3.28 1.22
C ILE A 45 -5.24 4.47 0.29
N SER A 46 -4.37 5.45 0.54
CA SER A 46 -4.26 6.63 -0.32
C SER A 46 -2.86 6.76 -0.90
N TYR A 47 -2.76 7.26 -2.13
CA TYR A 47 -1.49 7.39 -2.83
C TYR A 47 -1.48 8.57 -3.78
N GLY A 48 -0.28 9.08 -4.03
CA GLY A 48 -0.02 10.18 -4.94
C GLY A 48 0.35 9.72 -6.34
N ARG A 49 0.68 10.70 -7.18
CA ARG A 49 1.23 10.48 -8.52
C ARG A 49 2.73 10.23 -8.41
N ASP A 50 3.18 9.05 -8.81
CA ASP A 50 4.58 8.76 -9.05
C ASP A 50 5.02 9.36 -10.39
N THR A 51 6.15 10.10 -10.40
CA THR A 51 6.66 10.77 -11.60
C THR A 51 7.84 10.06 -12.25
N ASP A 52 8.02 8.80 -12.02
CA ASP A 52 9.12 8.06 -12.62
C ASP A 52 9.03 7.96 -14.15
N GLY A 53 8.89 9.08 -14.78
CA GLY A 53 9.12 9.27 -16.21
C GLY A 53 8.35 8.38 -17.19
N LYS A 54 7.61 7.42 -16.70
CA LYS A 54 6.79 6.53 -17.51
C LYS A 54 5.33 6.82 -17.22
N GLU A 55 4.65 7.43 -18.17
CA GLU A 55 3.20 7.68 -18.19
C GLU A 55 2.34 6.41 -17.96
N PHE A 56 2.97 5.27 -17.65
CA PHE A 56 2.35 3.96 -17.71
C PHE A 56 1.43 3.59 -16.55
N PHE A 57 1.58 4.19 -15.35
CA PHE A 57 0.74 3.80 -14.21
C PHE A 57 0.32 4.98 -13.32
N PRO A 58 -0.42 5.97 -13.84
CA PRO A 58 -0.90 7.09 -13.00
C PRO A 58 -1.83 6.62 -11.87
N GLN A 59 -2.23 5.34 -11.85
CA GLN A 59 -3.16 4.77 -10.88
C GLN A 59 -2.57 3.60 -10.10
N PHE A 60 -1.24 3.44 -10.07
CA PHE A 60 -0.59 2.40 -9.32
C PHE A 60 -0.07 2.95 -7.97
N PRO A 61 -0.38 2.31 -6.83
CA PRO A 61 -0.11 2.83 -5.50
C PRO A 61 1.32 2.51 -5.02
N THR A 62 2.35 2.93 -5.76
CA THR A 62 3.77 2.66 -5.46
C THR A 62 4.14 3.09 -4.04
N PHE A 63 3.68 4.27 -3.62
CA PHE A 63 3.92 4.80 -2.28
C PHE A 63 2.59 5.18 -1.65
N SER A 64 2.13 4.35 -0.73
CA SER A 64 0.80 4.46 -0.16
C SER A 64 0.81 4.73 1.33
N VAL A 65 -0.09 5.60 1.77
CA VAL A 65 -0.50 5.68 3.17
C VAL A 65 -1.61 4.66 3.42
N VAL A 66 -1.44 3.86 4.44
CA VAL A 66 -2.38 2.81 4.84
C VAL A 66 -2.91 3.12 6.24
N SER A 67 -4.23 3.09 6.43
CA SER A 67 -4.83 3.28 7.75
C SER A 67 -4.57 2.08 8.66
N ARG A 68 -4.37 2.36 9.95
CA ARG A 68 -4.21 1.34 10.99
C ARG A 68 -5.40 0.38 11.07
N ASN A 69 -6.60 0.86 10.77
CA ASN A 69 -7.80 0.02 10.78
C ASN A 69 -7.66 -1.19 9.85
N ILE A 70 -7.12 -1.00 8.63
CA ILE A 70 -6.82 -2.11 7.72
C ILE A 70 -5.81 -3.06 8.35
N ILE A 71 -4.68 -2.52 8.82
CA ILE A 71 -3.58 -3.31 9.37
C ILE A 71 -4.01 -4.13 10.59
N ASN A 72 -4.76 -3.51 11.51
CA ASN A 72 -5.26 -4.20 12.71
C ASN A 72 -6.24 -5.32 12.39
N THR A 73 -7.02 -5.17 11.32
CA THR A 73 -8.03 -6.16 10.93
C THR A 73 -7.39 -7.40 10.30
N ILE A 74 -6.41 -7.21 9.42
CA ILE A 74 -5.75 -8.35 8.75
C ILE A 74 -4.47 -8.82 9.48
N GLY A 75 -3.92 -8.00 10.40
CA GLY A 75 -2.78 -8.35 11.24
C GLY A 75 -1.39 -8.04 10.67
N TYR A 76 -1.31 -7.32 9.53
CA TYR A 76 -0.05 -6.93 8.89
C TYR A 76 -0.22 -5.79 7.90
N LEU A 77 0.88 -5.08 7.61
CA LEU A 77 0.94 -4.08 6.54
C LEU A 77 1.15 -4.73 5.17
N TYR A 78 1.97 -5.77 5.12
CA TYR A 78 2.23 -6.61 3.95
C TYR A 78 2.18 -8.09 4.32
N PRO A 79 1.74 -8.99 3.43
CA PRO A 79 1.85 -10.43 3.64
C PRO A 79 3.27 -10.82 4.08
N ARG A 80 3.37 -11.64 5.11
CA ARG A 80 4.67 -12.00 5.73
C ARG A 80 5.58 -12.80 4.80
N GLU A 81 5.01 -13.41 3.79
CA GLU A 81 5.68 -14.15 2.73
C GLU A 81 6.46 -13.24 1.78
N LEU A 82 6.04 -11.97 1.65
CA LEU A 82 6.68 -10.97 0.80
C LEU A 82 7.84 -10.32 1.53
N LYS A 83 9.01 -10.32 0.92
CA LYS A 83 10.22 -9.74 1.50
C LYS A 83 10.45 -8.31 1.02
N MET A 84 10.17 -8.04 -0.26
CA MET A 84 10.53 -6.77 -0.89
C MET A 84 9.59 -6.34 -2.01
N LEU A 85 9.16 -7.25 -2.88
CA LEU A 85 8.36 -6.96 -4.06
C LEU A 85 6.86 -7.26 -3.82
N PHE A 86 6.00 -6.77 -4.70
CA PHE A 86 4.54 -6.98 -4.68
C PHE A 86 3.77 -6.41 -3.48
N GLY A 87 4.42 -5.64 -2.61
CA GLY A 87 3.72 -4.96 -1.52
C GLY A 87 2.73 -3.91 -2.02
N ASP A 88 3.12 -3.14 -3.03
CA ASP A 88 2.29 -2.16 -3.72
C ASP A 88 1.13 -2.83 -4.50
N THR A 89 1.40 -3.96 -5.15
CA THR A 89 0.36 -4.77 -5.81
C THR A 89 -0.65 -5.30 -4.80
N PHE A 90 -0.17 -5.80 -3.66
CA PHE A 90 -1.04 -6.22 -2.56
C PHE A 90 -1.96 -5.08 -2.08
N LEU A 91 -1.41 -3.88 -1.85
CA LEU A 91 -2.19 -2.72 -1.43
C LEU A 91 -3.21 -2.29 -2.50
N LEU A 92 -2.84 -2.41 -3.79
CA LEU A 92 -3.76 -2.18 -4.90
C LEU A 92 -4.95 -3.14 -4.85
N ASP A 93 -4.69 -4.43 -4.71
CA ASP A 93 -5.71 -5.48 -4.75
C ASP A 93 -6.65 -5.39 -3.54
N ILE A 94 -6.10 -5.26 -2.33
CA ILE A 94 -6.91 -5.05 -1.11
C ILE A 94 -7.74 -3.77 -1.23
N GLY A 95 -7.11 -2.64 -1.55
CA GLY A 95 -7.80 -1.35 -1.61
C GLY A 95 -8.92 -1.32 -2.65
N ARG A 96 -8.74 -1.97 -3.80
CA ARG A 96 -9.78 -2.13 -4.83
C ARG A 96 -10.90 -3.05 -4.34
N ALA A 97 -10.58 -4.19 -3.76
CA ALA A 97 -11.56 -5.17 -3.33
C ALA A 97 -12.50 -4.61 -2.26
N ILE A 98 -12.00 -3.79 -1.33
CA ILE A 98 -12.83 -3.16 -0.30
C ILE A 98 -13.40 -1.79 -0.71
N GLY A 99 -13.12 -1.29 -1.91
CA GLY A 99 -13.58 0.02 -2.39
C GLY A 99 -12.99 1.21 -1.63
N LYS A 100 -11.81 1.06 -1.01
CA LYS A 100 -11.15 2.08 -0.18
C LYS A 100 -9.74 2.42 -0.67
N LEU A 101 -9.57 2.53 -1.99
CA LEU A 101 -8.33 2.96 -2.64
C LEU A 101 -8.50 4.38 -3.18
N PHE A 102 -7.69 5.34 -2.72
CA PHE A 102 -7.87 6.76 -2.99
C PHE A 102 -6.66 7.37 -3.71
N TYR A 103 -6.80 7.66 -4.99
CA TYR A 103 -5.82 8.42 -5.73
C TYR A 103 -5.94 9.92 -5.43
N VAL A 104 -4.81 10.56 -5.09
CA VAL A 104 -4.67 11.98 -4.78
C VAL A 104 -3.70 12.63 -5.77
N PRO A 105 -4.15 13.04 -6.97
CA PRO A 105 -3.28 13.51 -8.05
C PRO A 105 -2.49 14.78 -7.71
N SER A 106 -2.95 15.56 -6.72
CA SER A 106 -2.25 16.75 -6.22
C SER A 106 -0.99 16.42 -5.43
N VAL A 107 -0.86 15.20 -4.90
CA VAL A 107 0.37 14.73 -4.28
C VAL A 107 1.29 14.16 -5.34
N VAL A 108 2.46 14.77 -5.49
CA VAL A 108 3.45 14.38 -6.50
C VAL A 108 4.68 13.83 -5.79
N ILE A 109 5.06 12.62 -6.15
CA ILE A 109 6.22 11.91 -5.62
C ILE A 109 7.19 11.71 -6.77
N TYR A 110 8.39 12.27 -6.64
CA TYR A 110 9.48 11.99 -7.57
C TYR A 110 10.20 10.74 -7.11
N HIS A 111 10.22 9.74 -7.97
CA HIS A 111 10.90 8.47 -7.75
C HIS A 111 12.08 8.38 -8.73
N LYS A 112 13.28 8.28 -8.19
CA LYS A 112 14.49 8.17 -9.01
C LYS A 112 14.76 6.70 -9.28
N GLN A 113 14.35 6.20 -10.45
CA GLN A 113 14.81 4.86 -10.84
C GLN A 113 16.32 4.84 -11.06
N PRO A 114 17.02 3.81 -10.60
CA PRO A 114 18.41 3.63 -10.91
C PRO A 114 18.60 3.48 -12.44
N VAL A 115 19.45 4.34 -13.00
CA VAL A 115 19.69 4.44 -14.45
C VAL A 115 20.38 3.18 -15.03
N HIS A 116 20.90 2.31 -14.17
CA HIS A 116 21.60 1.10 -14.54
C HIS A 116 21.04 -0.10 -13.79
N LEU A 117 20.20 -0.85 -14.49
CA LEU A 117 19.71 -2.17 -14.06
C LEU A 117 20.79 -3.27 -14.13
N ASP A 118 22.03 -2.94 -14.47
CA ASP A 118 23.12 -3.91 -14.63
C ASP A 118 23.53 -4.63 -13.33
N THR A 119 23.11 -4.11 -12.18
CA THR A 119 23.27 -4.78 -10.87
C THR A 119 22.08 -5.66 -10.49
N TYR A 120 20.98 -5.60 -11.24
CA TYR A 120 19.84 -6.52 -11.13
C TYR A 120 20.09 -7.75 -12.02
N ASP A 121 21.23 -8.39 -11.82
CA ASP A 121 21.66 -9.58 -12.52
C ASP A 121 20.74 -10.81 -12.27
N ARG A 122 21.06 -11.94 -12.88
CA ARG A 122 20.30 -13.22 -12.81
C ARG A 122 19.80 -13.62 -11.43
N LYS A 123 20.43 -13.15 -10.35
CA LYS A 123 19.91 -13.25 -8.98
C LYS A 123 18.60 -12.50 -8.78
N SER A 124 18.36 -11.41 -9.52
CA SER A 124 17.13 -10.62 -9.46
C SER A 124 15.95 -11.34 -10.11
N GLU A 125 16.17 -12.07 -11.20
CA GLU A 125 15.10 -12.83 -11.86
C GLU A 125 14.60 -13.99 -10.96
N GLN A 126 15.52 -14.73 -10.36
CA GLN A 126 15.16 -15.78 -9.40
C GLN A 126 14.43 -15.19 -8.18
N PHE A 127 14.91 -14.06 -7.66
CA PHE A 127 14.27 -13.37 -6.55
C PHE A 127 12.87 -12.86 -6.94
N TYR A 128 12.76 -12.19 -8.10
CA TYR A 128 11.47 -11.72 -8.64
C TYR A 128 10.47 -12.88 -8.79
N ASN A 129 10.90 -14.00 -9.39
CA ASN A 129 10.04 -15.18 -9.56
C ASN A 129 9.61 -15.75 -8.19
N SER A 130 10.51 -15.79 -7.21
CA SER A 130 10.15 -16.28 -5.86
C SER A 130 9.14 -15.38 -5.15
N GLU A 131 9.25 -14.06 -5.29
CA GLU A 131 8.30 -13.09 -4.74
C GLU A 131 6.95 -13.15 -5.46
N ARG A 132 6.96 -13.26 -6.80
CA ARG A 132 5.75 -13.46 -7.60
C ARG A 132 5.00 -14.73 -7.19
N ASP A 133 5.72 -15.83 -7.01
CA ASP A 133 5.13 -17.10 -6.60
C ASP A 133 4.63 -17.05 -5.15
N ALA A 134 5.31 -16.30 -4.26
CA ALA A 134 4.82 -16.02 -2.92
C ALA A 134 3.52 -15.20 -2.95
N TYR A 135 3.45 -14.18 -3.81
CA TYR A 135 2.25 -13.38 -3.97
C TYR A 135 1.08 -14.18 -4.58
N ALA A 136 1.35 -15.02 -5.58
CA ALA A 136 0.33 -15.93 -6.13
C ALA A 136 -0.25 -16.86 -5.05
N ARG A 137 0.60 -17.45 -4.21
CA ARG A 137 0.12 -18.27 -3.07
C ARG A 137 -0.69 -17.48 -2.07
N TYR A 138 -0.35 -16.20 -1.83
CA TYR A 138 -1.15 -15.34 -0.98
C TYR A 138 -2.54 -15.10 -1.58
N ILE A 139 -2.62 -14.78 -2.87
CA ILE A 139 -3.90 -14.60 -3.58
C ILE A 139 -4.77 -15.83 -3.40
N ASP A 140 -4.24 -17.02 -3.69
CA ASP A 140 -4.99 -18.27 -3.68
C ASP A 140 -5.50 -18.66 -2.28
N ASN A 141 -4.77 -18.28 -1.21
CA ASN A 141 -5.05 -18.81 0.13
C ASN A 141 -5.63 -17.79 1.12
N ASN A 142 -5.34 -16.50 0.94
CA ASN A 142 -5.58 -15.49 1.96
C ASN A 142 -6.35 -14.25 1.48
N LEU A 143 -6.22 -13.82 0.21
CA LEU A 143 -6.77 -12.55 -0.26
C LEU A 143 -8.28 -12.46 0.01
N GLU A 144 -9.05 -13.47 -0.36
CA GLU A 144 -10.50 -13.49 -0.16
C GLU A 144 -10.88 -13.36 1.33
N LYS A 145 -10.21 -14.11 2.19
CA LYS A 145 -10.44 -14.09 3.65
C LYS A 145 -10.13 -12.73 4.27
N ASP A 146 -9.05 -12.08 3.80
CA ASP A 146 -8.68 -10.77 4.31
C ASP A 146 -9.64 -9.68 3.82
N VAL A 147 -10.12 -9.78 2.59
CA VAL A 147 -11.17 -8.91 2.05
C VAL A 147 -12.48 -9.07 2.84
N GLU A 148 -12.91 -10.30 3.12
CA GLU A 148 -14.12 -10.58 3.92
C GLU A 148 -14.03 -9.97 5.32
N LYS A 149 -12.90 -10.16 6.05
CA LYS A 149 -12.69 -9.56 7.37
C LYS A 149 -12.76 -8.03 7.32
N LEU A 150 -12.16 -7.42 6.30
CA LEU A 150 -12.15 -5.97 6.12
C LEU A 150 -13.55 -5.44 5.84
N LEU A 151 -14.31 -6.06 4.95
CA LEU A 151 -15.69 -5.66 4.63
C LEU A 151 -16.61 -5.79 5.85
N GLU A 152 -16.46 -6.87 6.62
CA GLU A 152 -17.20 -7.06 7.88
C GLU A 152 -16.87 -5.94 8.89
N ALA A 153 -15.59 -5.65 9.12
CA ALA A 153 -15.18 -4.62 10.06
C ALA A 153 -15.63 -3.21 9.65
N ILE A 154 -15.57 -2.88 8.34
CA ILE A 154 -16.08 -1.62 7.79
C ILE A 154 -17.59 -1.50 8.01
N SER A 155 -18.35 -2.57 7.76
CA SER A 155 -19.80 -2.61 7.93
C SER A 155 -20.21 -2.40 9.41
N LEU A 156 -19.54 -3.06 10.34
CA LEU A 156 -19.80 -2.92 11.77
C LEU A 156 -19.55 -1.50 12.28
N GLN A 157 -18.53 -0.82 11.78
CA GLN A 157 -18.27 0.59 12.15
C GLN A 157 -19.35 1.54 11.62
N GLY A 158 -19.88 1.29 10.41
CA GLY A 158 -20.99 2.08 9.86
C GLY A 158 -22.25 1.97 10.72
N ALA A 159 -22.58 0.76 11.18
CA ALA A 159 -23.76 0.51 12.00
C ALA A 159 -23.71 1.12 13.42
N VAL A 160 -22.54 1.42 13.95
CA VAL A 160 -22.37 2.05 15.29
C VAL A 160 -22.58 3.57 15.25
N ARG A 161 -22.55 4.18 14.07
CA ARG A 161 -22.66 5.65 13.90
C ARG A 161 -24.08 6.12 13.54
N GLU A 162 -24.99 5.20 13.26
CA GLU A 162 -26.43 5.46 13.08
C GLU A 162 -27.16 5.37 14.42
#